data_0815ee17d4d9ce64a93150adb1e3115e
#
_entry.id   0815ee17d4d9ce64a93150adb1e3115e
#
_cell.length_a   1.000
_cell.length_b   1.000
_cell.length_c   1.000
_cell.angle_alpha   90.00
_cell.angle_beta   90.00
_cell.angle_gamma   90.00
#
_symmetry.space_group_name_H-M   'P 1'
#
loop_
_entity.id
_entity.type
_entity.pdbx_description
1 polymer ?
#
loop_
_entity_poly.entity_id
_entity_poly.type
_entity_poly.pdbx_seq_one_letter_code
_entity_poly.pdbx_strand_id
1 'polypeptide(L)'
;MVDAEAAHSSYSWKRDPLFWAYSILMLLPIIMVFASYNYYSLDFLAYAGWILLVLSVIIILLAGGEFQKKGEAPKGESIVHTTVLVDSGVYAVIRHPQYLGFMLFVFALVLMSQHWISVISGILGSALFYKDVQREEQTSVEKFGDDYKRYMETVPSMNFLIGILRLMRRKRKQSQKRT
;
A
#
# COMPACT_ATOMS: atom_id res chain seq x y z
N MET A 1 21.92 20.38 8.39
CA MET A 1 21.67 19.64 7.14
C MET A 1 22.35 18.26 7.09
N VAL A 2 23.36 18.02 7.90
CA VAL A 2 24.11 16.73 7.96
C VAL A 2 23.40 15.67 8.82
N ASP A 3 22.54 16.09 9.78
CA ASP A 3 21.95 15.17 10.76
C ASP A 3 20.68 14.45 10.27
N ALA A 4 20.00 14.98 9.23
CA ALA A 4 18.82 14.35 8.64
C ALA A 4 19.19 13.15 7.73
N GLU A 5 20.34 13.20 7.09
CA GLU A 5 20.87 12.14 6.22
C GLU A 5 21.35 10.94 7.04
N ALA A 6 21.87 11.18 8.24
CA ALA A 6 22.30 10.14 9.17
C ALA A 6 21.12 9.37 9.79
N ALA A 7 19.99 10.03 10.06
CA ALA A 7 18.80 9.39 10.60
C ALA A 7 18.10 8.46 9.59
N HIS A 8 18.16 8.79 8.30
CA HIS A 8 17.56 7.97 7.23
C HIS A 8 18.36 6.68 6.93
N SER A 9 19.67 6.66 7.26
CA SER A 9 20.54 5.51 6.99
C SER A 9 20.38 4.36 8.00
N SER A 10 19.62 4.56 9.09
CA SER A 10 19.58 3.59 10.20
C SER A 10 18.40 2.61 10.18
N TYR A 11 17.37 2.80 9.33
CA TYR A 11 16.29 1.82 9.23
C TYR A 11 16.72 0.60 8.42
N SER A 12 17.26 -0.38 9.12
CA SER A 12 17.58 -1.68 8.53
C SER A 12 16.35 -2.60 8.68
N TRP A 13 15.50 -2.69 7.64
CA TRP A 13 14.40 -3.65 7.57
C TRP A 13 14.83 -5.09 7.92
N LYS A 14 16.10 -5.44 7.67
CA LYS A 14 16.67 -6.75 8.01
C LYS A 14 16.69 -7.04 9.52
N ARG A 15 16.65 -6.00 10.37
CA ARG A 15 16.67 -6.11 11.84
C ARG A 15 15.34 -5.77 12.48
N ASP A 16 14.31 -5.39 11.69
CA ASP A 16 13.00 -5.03 12.23
C ASP A 16 12.16 -6.28 12.49
N PRO A 17 11.89 -6.63 13.76
CA PRO A 17 11.05 -7.78 14.10
C PRO A 17 9.62 -7.64 13.57
N LEU A 18 9.09 -6.42 13.44
CA LEU A 18 7.75 -6.17 12.89
C LEU A 18 7.69 -6.56 11.41
N PHE A 19 8.72 -6.18 10.63
CA PHE A 19 8.84 -6.58 9.22
C PHE A 19 8.76 -8.09 9.06
N TRP A 20 9.54 -8.84 9.82
CA TRP A 20 9.54 -10.30 9.75
C TRP A 20 8.24 -10.91 10.24
N ALA A 21 7.64 -10.36 11.31
CA ALA A 21 6.37 -10.85 11.86
C ALA A 21 5.24 -10.76 10.82
N TYR A 22 5.00 -9.59 10.21
CA TYR A 22 3.95 -9.50 9.20
C TYR A 22 4.30 -10.24 7.91
N SER A 23 5.57 -10.29 7.51
CA SER A 23 5.99 -11.03 6.32
C SER A 23 5.70 -12.52 6.44
N ILE A 24 6.00 -13.14 7.58
CA ILE A 24 5.69 -14.55 7.86
C ILE A 24 4.17 -14.77 7.87
N LEU A 25 3.41 -13.88 8.54
CA LEU A 25 1.95 -14.00 8.59
C LEU A 25 1.30 -13.86 7.21
N MET A 26 1.81 -12.96 6.37
CA MET A 26 1.31 -12.77 5.01
C MET A 26 1.73 -13.90 4.04
N LEU A 27 2.79 -14.64 4.36
CA LEU A 27 3.20 -15.80 3.58
C LEU A 27 2.25 -17.00 3.79
N LEU A 28 1.65 -17.13 4.98
CA LEU A 28 0.75 -18.26 5.28
C LEU A 28 -0.46 -18.36 4.33
N PRO A 29 -1.20 -17.29 3.98
CA PRO A 29 -2.26 -17.36 2.97
C PRO A 29 -1.77 -17.86 1.60
N ILE A 30 -0.54 -17.52 1.20
CA ILE A 30 0.07 -18.03 -0.04
C ILE A 30 0.23 -19.56 0.05
N ILE A 31 0.82 -20.05 1.14
CA ILE A 31 1.00 -21.50 1.37
C ILE A 31 -0.36 -22.20 1.40
N MET A 32 -1.34 -21.62 2.08
CA MET A 32 -2.66 -22.22 2.23
C MET A 32 -3.46 -22.30 0.91
N VAL A 33 -3.28 -21.37 -0.03
CA VAL A 33 -3.88 -21.52 -1.36
C VAL A 33 -3.39 -22.76 -2.08
N PHE A 34 -2.09 -23.07 -1.99
CA PHE A 34 -1.55 -24.30 -2.60
C PHE A 34 -1.93 -25.58 -1.83
N ALA A 35 -2.05 -25.51 -0.50
CA ALA A 35 -2.35 -26.65 0.36
C ALA A 35 -3.86 -26.96 0.43
N SER A 36 -4.73 -25.94 0.34
CA SER A 36 -6.18 -26.06 0.61
C SER A 36 -6.98 -25.04 -0.20
N TYR A 37 -6.81 -25.07 -1.53
CA TYR A 37 -7.63 -24.24 -2.41
C TYR A 37 -9.11 -24.61 -2.29
N ASN A 38 -9.96 -23.57 -2.11
CA ASN A 38 -11.42 -23.72 -1.99
C ASN A 38 -11.85 -24.75 -0.92
N TYR A 39 -11.26 -24.68 0.25
CA TYR A 39 -11.38 -25.69 1.33
C TYR A 39 -12.84 -25.99 1.72
N TYR A 40 -13.70 -24.97 1.79
CA TYR A 40 -15.13 -25.12 2.11
C TYR A 40 -16.01 -25.29 0.86
N SER A 41 -15.43 -25.38 -0.33
CA SER A 41 -16.17 -25.52 -1.60
C SER A 41 -17.16 -24.38 -1.86
N LEU A 42 -16.85 -23.17 -1.39
CA LEU A 42 -17.64 -21.96 -1.63
C LEU A 42 -17.14 -21.26 -2.89
N ASP A 43 -17.49 -21.78 -4.05
CA ASP A 43 -16.97 -21.34 -5.36
C ASP A 43 -17.10 -19.83 -5.59
N PHE A 44 -18.17 -19.21 -5.11
CA PHE A 44 -18.38 -17.77 -5.24
C PHE A 44 -17.28 -16.95 -4.52
N LEU A 45 -16.77 -17.44 -3.37
CA LEU A 45 -15.66 -16.79 -2.67
C LEU A 45 -14.34 -16.99 -3.43
N ALA A 46 -14.12 -18.17 -4.00
CA ALA A 46 -12.95 -18.42 -4.82
C ALA A 46 -12.94 -17.52 -6.06
N TYR A 47 -14.06 -17.35 -6.76
CA TYR A 47 -14.17 -16.41 -7.89
C TYR A 47 -13.98 -14.96 -7.45
N ALA A 48 -14.56 -14.53 -6.33
CA ALA A 48 -14.33 -13.20 -5.77
C ALA A 48 -12.84 -13.00 -5.45
N GLY A 49 -12.17 -14.03 -4.93
CA GLY A 49 -10.73 -14.03 -4.69
C GLY A 49 -9.92 -13.79 -5.97
N TRP A 50 -10.25 -14.47 -7.07
CA TRP A 50 -9.60 -14.27 -8.37
C TRP A 50 -9.79 -12.83 -8.90
N ILE A 51 -11.00 -12.29 -8.82
CA ILE A 51 -11.29 -10.91 -9.23
C ILE A 51 -10.44 -9.94 -8.38
N LEU A 52 -10.41 -10.13 -7.06
CA LEU A 52 -9.67 -9.29 -6.14
C LEU A 52 -8.14 -9.39 -6.37
N LEU A 53 -7.65 -10.59 -6.73
CA LEU A 53 -6.25 -10.81 -7.09
C LEU A 53 -5.85 -9.98 -8.31
N VAL A 54 -6.64 -10.01 -9.36
CA VAL A 54 -6.40 -9.20 -10.57
C VAL A 54 -6.39 -7.71 -10.23
N LEU A 55 -7.38 -7.24 -9.47
CA LEU A 55 -7.46 -5.84 -9.06
C LEU A 55 -6.25 -5.42 -8.21
N SER A 56 -5.80 -6.28 -7.29
CA SER A 56 -4.63 -6.01 -6.45
C SER A 56 -3.35 -5.85 -7.29
N VAL A 57 -3.13 -6.75 -8.24
CA VAL A 57 -1.98 -6.68 -9.16
C VAL A 57 -2.02 -5.40 -9.99
N ILE A 58 -3.18 -5.03 -10.52
CA ILE A 58 -3.33 -3.77 -11.28
C ILE A 58 -2.93 -2.56 -10.40
N ILE A 59 -3.43 -2.50 -9.15
CA ILE A 59 -3.12 -1.39 -8.24
C ILE A 59 -1.62 -1.35 -7.93
N ILE A 60 -0.97 -2.49 -7.66
CA ILE A 60 0.47 -2.58 -7.39
C ILE A 60 1.28 -2.08 -8.60
N LEU A 61 0.93 -2.52 -9.81
CA LEU A 61 1.62 -2.13 -11.04
C LEU A 61 1.45 -0.63 -11.33
N LEU A 62 0.24 -0.08 -11.17
CA LEU A 62 -0.02 1.34 -11.33
C LEU A 62 0.77 2.17 -10.30
N ALA A 63 0.78 1.74 -9.04
CA ALA A 63 1.53 2.42 -7.99
C ALA A 63 3.04 2.42 -8.27
N GLY A 64 3.61 1.25 -8.59
CA GLY A 64 5.02 1.11 -8.92
C GLY A 64 5.42 1.92 -10.17
N GLY A 65 4.58 1.92 -11.20
CA GLY A 65 4.82 2.67 -12.43
C GLY A 65 4.82 4.19 -12.22
N GLU A 66 3.89 4.73 -11.42
CA GLU A 66 3.89 6.17 -11.08
C GLU A 66 5.11 6.53 -10.23
N PHE A 67 5.47 5.70 -9.27
CA PHE A 67 6.61 5.91 -8.39
C PHE A 67 7.93 5.93 -9.15
N GLN A 68 8.14 4.99 -10.08
CA GLN A 68 9.33 4.95 -10.95
C GLN A 68 9.44 6.16 -11.86
N LYS A 69 8.30 6.64 -12.40
CA LYS A 69 8.30 7.75 -13.37
C LYS A 69 8.54 9.11 -12.71
N LYS A 70 8.09 9.31 -11.47
CA LYS A 70 7.97 10.63 -10.84
C LYS A 70 8.75 10.78 -9.54
N GLY A 71 9.21 9.68 -8.93
CA GLY A 71 9.90 9.69 -7.65
C GLY A 71 11.34 10.19 -7.70
N GLU A 72 11.94 10.30 -8.90
CA GLU A 72 13.33 10.78 -9.10
C GLU A 72 14.33 10.12 -8.15
N ALA A 73 14.26 8.79 -8.02
CA ALA A 73 15.23 8.07 -7.20
C ALA A 73 16.65 8.26 -7.77
N PRO A 74 17.68 8.50 -6.94
CA PRO A 74 19.05 8.62 -7.39
C PRO A 74 19.51 7.39 -8.17
N LYS A 75 20.35 7.59 -9.18
CA LYS A 75 20.88 6.48 -9.99
C LYS A 75 21.66 5.49 -9.11
N GLY A 76 21.24 4.23 -9.17
CA GLY A 76 21.86 3.15 -8.39
C GLY A 76 21.23 2.89 -7.03
N GLU A 77 20.23 3.69 -6.62
CA GLU A 77 19.46 3.47 -5.40
C GLU A 77 18.10 2.80 -5.69
N SER A 78 17.50 2.25 -4.64
CA SER A 78 16.16 1.68 -4.71
C SER A 78 15.13 2.77 -5.03
N ILE A 79 14.10 2.42 -5.82
CA ILE A 79 12.95 3.31 -6.11
C ILE A 79 12.24 3.84 -4.86
N VAL A 80 12.47 3.24 -3.70
CA VAL A 80 11.95 3.70 -2.40
C VAL A 80 12.65 4.99 -1.93
N HIS A 81 13.88 5.27 -2.41
CA HIS A 81 14.65 6.48 -2.08
C HIS A 81 14.30 7.66 -2.99
N THR A 82 12.99 7.94 -3.14
CA THR A 82 12.54 9.10 -3.94
C THR A 82 12.97 10.41 -3.31
N THR A 83 13.35 11.39 -4.14
CA THR A 83 13.66 12.76 -3.69
C THR A 83 12.48 13.71 -3.83
N VAL A 84 11.46 13.31 -4.58
CA VAL A 84 10.26 14.11 -4.87
C VAL A 84 9.01 13.41 -4.34
N LEU A 85 8.11 14.18 -3.74
CA LEU A 85 6.79 13.70 -3.31
C LEU A 85 5.93 13.37 -4.53
N VAL A 86 5.53 12.09 -4.66
CA VAL A 86 4.61 11.64 -5.72
C VAL A 86 3.18 11.76 -5.23
N ASP A 87 2.43 12.74 -5.76
CA ASP A 87 1.05 13.05 -5.39
C ASP A 87 0.04 12.95 -6.55
N SER A 88 0.45 12.37 -7.66
CA SER A 88 -0.30 12.30 -8.93
C SER A 88 -0.64 10.86 -9.34
N GLY A 89 -1.44 10.68 -10.38
CA GLY A 89 -1.92 9.37 -10.81
C GLY A 89 -2.74 8.69 -9.72
N VAL A 90 -2.43 7.45 -9.37
CA VAL A 90 -3.09 6.70 -8.30
C VAL A 90 -2.84 7.34 -6.92
N TYR A 91 -1.69 8.03 -6.74
CA TYR A 91 -1.35 8.75 -5.51
C TYR A 91 -2.20 10.02 -5.30
N ALA A 92 -2.84 10.54 -6.33
CA ALA A 92 -3.85 11.61 -6.17
C ALA A 92 -5.16 11.09 -5.53
N VAL A 93 -5.38 9.79 -5.50
CA VAL A 93 -6.57 9.13 -4.93
C VAL A 93 -6.31 8.67 -3.51
N ILE A 94 -5.22 7.92 -3.29
CA ILE A 94 -4.80 7.39 -1.99
C ILE A 94 -3.29 7.53 -1.84
N ARG A 95 -2.81 7.75 -0.60
CA ARG A 95 -1.38 7.95 -0.34
C ARG A 95 -0.56 6.66 -0.42
N HIS A 96 -1.16 5.53 -0.07
CA HIS A 96 -0.48 4.23 0.01
C HIS A 96 -1.12 3.18 -0.92
N PRO A 97 -1.13 3.41 -2.25
CA PRO A 97 -1.77 2.49 -3.19
C PRO A 97 -1.07 1.13 -3.24
N GLN A 98 0.25 1.10 -3.12
CA GLN A 98 1.02 -0.13 -3.13
C GLN A 98 0.71 -1.00 -1.91
N TYR A 99 0.63 -0.39 -0.71
CA TYR A 99 0.26 -1.08 0.53
C TYR A 99 -1.18 -1.61 0.45
N LEU A 100 -2.12 -0.81 -0.07
CA LEU A 100 -3.49 -1.28 -0.31
C LEU A 100 -3.50 -2.48 -1.26
N GLY A 101 -2.73 -2.43 -2.35
CA GLY A 101 -2.60 -3.53 -3.29
C GLY A 101 -2.12 -4.82 -2.62
N PHE A 102 -1.08 -4.75 -1.79
CA PHE A 102 -0.60 -5.92 -1.05
C PHE A 102 -1.63 -6.46 -0.04
N MET A 103 -2.37 -5.61 0.66
CA MET A 103 -3.44 -6.06 1.55
C MET A 103 -4.56 -6.76 0.78
N LEU A 104 -4.99 -6.18 -0.35
CA LEU A 104 -5.99 -6.80 -1.22
C LEU A 104 -5.51 -8.14 -1.79
N PHE A 105 -4.22 -8.25 -2.12
CA PHE A 105 -3.59 -9.50 -2.55
C PHE A 105 -3.73 -10.59 -1.47
N VAL A 106 -3.38 -10.28 -0.23
CA VAL A 106 -3.52 -11.22 0.90
C VAL A 106 -4.98 -11.62 1.10
N PHE A 107 -5.93 -10.67 1.06
CA PHE A 107 -7.35 -10.96 1.17
C PHE A 107 -7.87 -11.82 0.01
N ALA A 108 -7.38 -11.62 -1.20
CA ALA A 108 -7.69 -12.49 -2.34
C ALA A 108 -7.30 -13.94 -2.07
N LEU A 109 -6.08 -14.16 -1.54
CA LEU A 109 -5.61 -15.50 -1.18
C LEU A 109 -6.42 -16.11 -0.03
N VAL A 110 -6.84 -15.32 0.95
CA VAL A 110 -7.74 -15.76 2.03
C VAL A 110 -9.07 -16.26 1.45
N LEU A 111 -9.67 -15.52 0.52
CA LEU A 111 -10.92 -15.92 -0.15
C LEU A 111 -10.76 -17.17 -1.00
N MET A 112 -9.60 -17.33 -1.66
CA MET A 112 -9.30 -18.48 -2.50
C MET A 112 -9.02 -19.74 -1.69
N SER A 113 -8.30 -19.64 -0.57
CA SER A 113 -7.99 -20.78 0.29
C SER A 113 -9.19 -21.20 1.14
N GLN A 114 -9.94 -20.23 1.65
CA GLN A 114 -11.07 -20.40 2.58
C GLN A 114 -10.68 -21.15 3.86
N HIS A 115 -9.40 -21.24 4.18
CA HIS A 115 -8.92 -21.97 5.34
C HIS A 115 -8.76 -21.03 6.54
N TRP A 116 -9.16 -21.46 7.73
CA TRP A 116 -9.14 -20.63 8.94
C TRP A 116 -7.74 -20.08 9.30
N ILE A 117 -6.68 -20.82 9.01
CA ILE A 117 -5.29 -20.34 9.18
C ILE A 117 -5.01 -19.13 8.30
N SER A 118 -5.46 -19.15 7.02
CA SER A 118 -5.33 -17.99 6.11
C SER A 118 -6.10 -16.79 6.64
N VAL A 119 -7.30 -16.99 7.17
CA VAL A 119 -8.12 -15.90 7.71
C VAL A 119 -7.40 -15.24 8.89
N ILE A 120 -6.99 -16.01 9.88
CA ILE A 120 -6.33 -15.48 11.07
C ILE A 120 -5.00 -14.82 10.71
N SER A 121 -4.15 -15.49 9.95
CA SER A 121 -2.84 -14.96 9.57
C SER A 121 -2.95 -13.75 8.66
N GLY A 122 -3.90 -13.75 7.72
CA GLY A 122 -4.17 -12.61 6.84
C GLY A 122 -4.63 -11.36 7.60
N ILE A 123 -5.53 -11.52 8.58
CA ILE A 123 -6.00 -10.41 9.43
C ILE A 123 -4.85 -9.88 10.30
N LEU A 124 -4.15 -10.76 11.03
CA LEU A 124 -3.05 -10.36 11.90
C LEU A 124 -1.90 -9.74 11.12
N GLY A 125 -1.51 -10.35 9.99
CA GLY A 125 -0.47 -9.83 9.11
C GLY A 125 -0.82 -8.46 8.56
N SER A 126 -2.06 -8.26 8.11
CA SER A 126 -2.53 -6.96 7.61
C SER A 126 -2.58 -5.90 8.71
N ALA A 127 -2.96 -6.26 9.94
CA ALA A 127 -2.95 -5.33 11.06
C ALA A 127 -1.54 -4.87 11.44
N LEU A 128 -0.56 -5.78 11.43
CA LEU A 128 0.85 -5.44 11.66
C LEU A 128 1.42 -4.63 10.49
N PHE A 129 1.09 -5.00 9.25
CA PHE A 129 1.49 -4.27 8.05
C PHE A 129 0.95 -2.83 8.03
N TYR A 130 -0.26 -2.61 8.56
CA TYR A 130 -0.81 -1.26 8.71
C TYR A 130 -0.01 -0.39 9.68
N LYS A 131 0.62 -0.96 10.71
CA LYS A 131 1.55 -0.22 11.57
C LYS A 131 2.79 0.25 10.81
N ASP A 132 3.23 -0.52 9.83
CA ASP A 132 4.34 -0.12 8.96
C ASP A 132 3.95 1.06 8.07
N VAL A 133 2.72 1.08 7.56
CA VAL A 133 2.16 2.25 6.85
C VAL A 133 2.20 3.51 7.73
N GLN A 134 1.85 3.40 9.01
CA GLN A 134 1.89 4.55 9.93
C GLN A 134 3.32 5.05 10.17
N ARG A 135 4.30 4.16 10.22
CA ARG A 135 5.74 4.53 10.31
C ARG A 135 6.19 5.23 9.04
N GLU A 136 5.80 4.71 7.88
CA GLU A 136 6.09 5.32 6.57
C GLU A 136 5.52 6.74 6.49
N GLU A 137 4.30 7.00 7.00
CA GLU A 137 3.72 8.34 7.07
C GLU A 137 4.55 9.29 7.94
N GLN A 138 5.06 8.82 9.10
CA GLN A 138 5.94 9.61 9.96
C GLN A 138 7.25 9.97 9.25
N THR A 139 7.91 8.97 8.66
CA THR A 139 9.14 9.17 7.87
C THR A 139 8.90 10.13 6.69
N SER A 140 7.76 10.03 6.03
CA SER A 140 7.39 10.93 4.92
C SER A 140 7.16 12.36 5.40
N VAL A 141 6.55 12.56 6.59
CA VAL A 141 6.43 13.89 7.22
C VAL A 141 7.79 14.46 7.57
N GLU A 142 8.71 13.67 8.10
CA GLU A 142 10.09 14.12 8.40
C GLU A 142 10.84 14.51 7.14
N LYS A 143 10.64 13.78 6.04
CA LYS A 143 11.34 13.97 4.77
C LYS A 143 10.81 15.15 3.97
N PHE A 144 9.49 15.28 3.81
CA PHE A 144 8.85 16.25 2.93
C PHE A 144 8.18 17.41 3.70
N GLY A 145 8.17 17.37 5.02
CA GLY A 145 7.69 18.45 5.89
C GLY A 145 6.21 18.82 5.64
N ASP A 146 5.98 20.13 5.46
CA ASP A 146 4.63 20.68 5.30
C ASP A 146 3.97 20.30 3.97
N ASP A 147 4.74 19.95 2.95
CA ASP A 147 4.19 19.45 1.68
C ASP A 147 3.48 18.12 1.89
N TYR A 148 4.06 17.20 2.66
CA TYR A 148 3.41 15.94 2.99
C TYR A 148 2.20 16.13 3.90
N LYS A 149 2.25 17.04 4.88
CA LYS A 149 1.10 17.36 5.74
C LYS A 149 -0.09 17.86 4.92
N ARG A 150 0.12 18.80 3.97
CA ARG A 150 -0.92 19.26 3.04
C ARG A 150 -1.47 18.13 2.17
N TYR A 151 -0.62 17.22 1.74
CA TYR A 151 -1.02 16.04 1.00
C TYR A 151 -1.91 15.12 1.85
N MET A 152 -1.59 14.90 3.13
CA MET A 152 -2.40 14.13 4.07
C MET A 152 -3.81 14.71 4.29
N GLU A 153 -3.95 16.03 4.33
CA GLU A 153 -5.27 16.71 4.47
C GLU A 153 -6.19 16.43 3.27
N THR A 154 -5.61 16.34 2.09
CA THR A 154 -6.36 16.27 0.83
C THR A 154 -6.59 14.85 0.33
N VAL A 155 -5.65 13.94 0.59
CA VAL A 155 -5.67 12.56 0.09
C VAL A 155 -5.73 11.59 1.28
N PRO A 156 -6.68 10.64 1.32
CA PRO A 156 -6.75 9.64 2.39
C PRO A 156 -5.62 8.62 2.28
N SER A 157 -5.25 7.97 3.39
CA SER A 157 -4.19 6.96 3.45
C SER A 157 -4.47 5.79 2.48
N MET A 158 -5.50 4.99 2.75
CA MET A 158 -5.84 3.80 1.95
C MET A 158 -7.32 3.69 1.58
N ASN A 159 -8.17 4.66 1.96
CA ASN A 159 -9.60 4.61 1.66
C ASN A 159 -9.87 5.09 0.23
N PHE A 160 -9.94 4.14 -0.69
CA PHE A 160 -10.11 4.39 -2.13
C PHE A 160 -11.42 5.13 -2.45
N LEU A 161 -12.53 4.78 -1.79
CA LEU A 161 -13.83 5.41 -2.03
C LEU A 161 -13.82 6.89 -1.63
N ILE A 162 -13.32 7.18 -0.43
CA ILE A 162 -13.14 8.57 0.03
C ILE A 162 -12.17 9.31 -0.89
N GLY A 163 -11.13 8.64 -1.35
CA GLY A 163 -10.14 9.20 -2.28
C GLY A 163 -10.75 9.66 -3.59
N ILE A 164 -11.53 8.81 -4.25
CA ILE A 164 -12.25 9.17 -5.48
C ILE A 164 -13.19 10.36 -5.24
N LEU A 165 -13.99 10.32 -4.19
CA LEU A 165 -14.93 11.41 -3.87
C LEU A 165 -14.20 12.74 -3.65
N ARG A 166 -13.08 12.74 -2.91
CA ARG A 166 -12.27 13.94 -2.69
C ARG A 166 -11.62 14.44 -3.98
N LEU A 167 -11.12 13.54 -4.83
CA LEU A 167 -10.53 13.89 -6.13
C LEU A 167 -11.57 14.55 -7.05
N MET A 168 -12.78 13.97 -7.15
CA MET A 168 -13.87 14.54 -7.94
C MET A 168 -14.26 15.93 -7.45
N ARG A 169 -14.38 16.14 -6.14
CA ARG A 169 -14.69 17.46 -5.55
C ARG A 169 -13.59 18.49 -5.86
N ARG A 170 -12.31 18.10 -5.78
CA ARG A 170 -11.17 18.99 -6.13
C ARG A 170 -11.22 19.42 -7.59
N LYS A 171 -11.41 18.47 -8.52
CA LYS A 171 -11.53 18.77 -9.96
C LYS A 171 -12.71 19.72 -10.26
N ARG A 172 -13.87 19.51 -9.61
CA ARG A 172 -15.04 20.34 -9.78
C ARG A 172 -14.80 21.80 -9.34
N LYS A 173 -14.15 22.00 -8.17
CA LYS A 173 -13.76 23.33 -7.69
C LYS A 173 -12.75 24.03 -8.59
N GLN A 174 -11.83 23.31 -9.20
CA GLN A 174 -10.86 23.88 -10.15
C GLN A 174 -11.52 24.30 -11.46
N SER A 175 -12.50 23.53 -11.96
CA SER A 175 -13.27 23.89 -13.16
C SER A 175 -14.07 25.16 -12.95
N GLN A 176 -14.70 25.33 -11.78
CA GLN A 176 -15.49 26.54 -11.45
C GLN A 176 -14.65 27.82 -11.27
N LYS A 177 -13.36 27.71 -10.98
CA LYS A 177 -12.46 28.88 -10.87
C LYS A 177 -11.88 29.33 -12.21
N ARG A 178 -12.05 28.54 -13.27
CA ARG A 178 -11.55 28.82 -14.62
C ARG A 178 -12.63 29.44 -15.56
N THR A 179 -13.87 29.40 -15.13
CA THR A 179 -15.02 30.08 -15.75
C THR A 179 -15.29 31.40 -15.04
#